data_2f1edf98e383dfa6124bb38c71db1fa5
#
_entry.id   2f1edf98e383dfa6124bb38c71db1fa5
#
_cell.length_a   1.000
_cell.length_b   1.000
_cell.length_c   1.000
_cell.angle_alpha   90.00
_cell.angle_beta   90.00
_cell.angle_gamma   90.00
#
_symmetry.space_group_name_H-M   'P 1'
#
loop_
_entity.id
_entity.type
_entity.pdbx_description
1 polymer ?
#
loop_
_entity_poly.entity_id
_entity_poly.type
_entity_poly.pdbx_seq_one_letter_code
_entity_poly.pdbx_strand_id
1 'polypeptide(L)'
;MKVAKKIFPFNRSLTGNGTLKTLKFFKTINNQISIKSVKSGQKVFDWKIPNEWNANFAYFEDEEKKKYCDFKKNNLHLLGYSVKKKVKLSYNELIKKIHFIKNKPNSIPYVTSYYKKDWGFCLSYKDFKKLNKKHKFFVNIDTKLKKGLMHYGELTIKGKSKKQILIVSYVCHPSMANNELSGPLVALKLSKILKKSKYTIKIIFIPETIGAIYYIKKNLNELKKNLIAGINLSCVGDNKNFSFISSVNENTYSDLIIKRVLENRKFKKFSFEKRGSNERQFGCQNLNLPFITLCRSRFGDYKEYHTSLDNLNIISNKSLNGSVKIVKKFVDEIQRNQIFIKDILCEPFLFKYNLINNVSKFEKAKNRDIKNICAFTNKNIDTK
;
A
#
# COMPACT_ATOMS: atom_id res chain seq x y z
N MET A 1 3.23 14.48 11.98
CA MET A 1 1.83 14.42 12.51
C MET A 1 0.91 15.54 11.98
N LYS A 2 1.35 16.79 11.73
CA LYS A 2 0.45 17.87 11.20
C LYS A 2 -0.28 17.43 9.92
N VAL A 3 0.42 16.85 8.94
CA VAL A 3 -0.17 16.32 7.69
C VAL A 3 -1.21 15.24 7.99
N ALA A 4 -0.85 14.25 8.85
CA ALA A 4 -1.75 13.17 9.23
C ALA A 4 -3.07 13.70 9.82
N LYS A 5 -2.99 14.62 10.79
CA LYS A 5 -4.18 15.23 11.41
C LYS A 5 -5.09 15.91 10.39
N LYS A 6 -4.53 16.62 9.39
CA LYS A 6 -5.30 17.32 8.36
C LYS A 6 -6.04 16.39 7.42
N ILE A 7 -5.42 15.28 7.00
CA ILE A 7 -6.00 14.37 6.01
C ILE A 7 -6.76 13.19 6.63
N PHE A 8 -6.59 12.93 7.94
CA PHE A 8 -7.26 11.82 8.62
C PHE A 8 -8.79 11.82 8.43
N PRO A 9 -9.52 12.94 8.59
CA PRO A 9 -10.98 12.97 8.47
C PRO A 9 -11.49 12.90 7.02
N PHE A 10 -10.62 12.88 6.00
CA PHE A 10 -11.08 12.79 4.62
C PHE A 10 -11.71 11.42 4.35
N ASN A 11 -12.92 11.42 3.80
CA ASN A 11 -13.63 10.20 3.42
C ASN A 11 -13.05 9.62 2.12
N ARG A 12 -11.87 8.98 2.23
CA ARG A 12 -11.24 8.29 1.10
C ARG A 12 -11.98 7.00 0.78
N SER A 13 -12.01 6.68 -0.50
CA SER A 13 -12.46 5.38 -1.02
C SER A 13 -11.74 5.10 -2.34
N LEU A 14 -12.08 4.03 -3.05
CA LEU A 14 -11.46 3.71 -4.36
C LEU A 14 -11.58 4.86 -5.35
N THR A 15 -12.64 5.67 -5.23
CA THR A 15 -12.94 6.83 -6.08
C THR A 15 -13.44 7.99 -5.20
N GLY A 16 -13.81 9.10 -5.85
CA GLY A 16 -14.50 10.20 -5.20
C GLY A 16 -13.61 11.28 -4.57
N ASN A 17 -14.30 12.27 -3.99
CA ASN A 17 -13.68 13.52 -3.55
C ASN A 17 -12.66 13.36 -2.42
N GLY A 18 -12.83 12.40 -1.51
CA GLY A 18 -11.91 12.21 -0.39
C GLY A 18 -10.51 11.83 -0.84
N THR A 19 -10.42 10.89 -1.79
CA THR A 19 -9.17 10.48 -2.44
C THR A 19 -8.57 11.64 -3.25
N LEU A 20 -9.39 12.32 -4.07
CA LEU A 20 -8.92 13.48 -4.84
C LEU A 20 -8.42 14.62 -3.94
N LYS A 21 -9.11 14.95 -2.85
CA LYS A 21 -8.65 15.95 -1.87
C LYS A 21 -7.31 15.56 -1.26
N THR A 22 -7.11 14.28 -0.93
CA THR A 22 -5.84 13.79 -0.40
C THR A 22 -4.71 13.98 -1.41
N LEU A 23 -4.91 13.60 -2.67
CA LEU A 23 -3.92 13.77 -3.75
C LEU A 23 -3.63 15.26 -4.03
N LYS A 24 -4.66 16.11 -4.08
CA LYS A 24 -4.49 17.56 -4.21
C LYS A 24 -3.66 18.13 -3.07
N PHE A 25 -3.93 17.68 -1.83
CA PHE A 25 -3.14 18.09 -0.68
C PHE A 25 -1.68 17.61 -0.76
N PHE A 26 -1.42 16.39 -1.24
CA PHE A 26 -0.03 15.94 -1.49
C PHE A 26 0.67 16.81 -2.54
N LYS A 27 -0.05 17.22 -3.58
CA LYS A 27 0.48 18.12 -4.61
C LYS A 27 0.83 19.51 -4.03
N THR A 28 0.15 20.03 -3.02
CA THR A 28 0.57 21.28 -2.35
C THR A 28 1.86 21.13 -1.56
N ILE A 29 2.20 19.91 -1.12
CA ILE A 29 3.44 19.62 -0.39
C ILE A 29 4.61 19.35 -1.36
N ASN A 30 4.32 18.68 -2.48
CA ASN A 30 5.28 18.48 -3.57
C ASN A 30 4.56 18.66 -4.92
N ASN A 31 4.80 19.80 -5.58
CA ASN A 31 4.13 20.20 -6.83
C ASN A 31 4.48 19.29 -8.03
N GLN A 32 5.56 18.51 -7.95
CA GLN A 32 5.94 17.52 -8.97
C GLN A 32 4.99 16.31 -9.00
N ILE A 33 4.12 16.13 -8.00
CA ILE A 33 3.10 15.07 -8.02
C ILE A 33 2.05 15.42 -9.07
N SER A 34 1.96 14.60 -10.12
CA SER A 34 0.91 14.66 -11.13
C SER A 34 -0.31 13.85 -10.68
N ILE A 35 -1.50 14.45 -10.77
CA ILE A 35 -2.76 13.73 -10.50
C ILE A 35 -3.30 13.27 -11.84
N LYS A 36 -3.49 11.96 -11.98
CA LYS A 36 -4.04 11.30 -13.15
C LYS A 36 -5.40 10.70 -12.84
N SER A 37 -6.18 10.44 -13.87
CA SER A 37 -7.53 9.88 -13.71
C SER A 37 -7.86 8.85 -14.79
N VAL A 38 -8.85 8.02 -14.50
CA VAL A 38 -9.41 7.03 -15.41
C VAL A 38 -10.94 6.99 -15.25
N LYS A 39 -11.66 6.81 -16.36
CA LYS A 39 -13.12 6.81 -16.36
C LYS A 39 -13.70 5.54 -15.76
N SER A 40 -14.79 5.67 -15.00
CA SER A 40 -15.61 4.55 -14.53
C SER A 40 -16.09 3.68 -15.69
N GLY A 41 -16.17 2.37 -15.45
CA GLY A 41 -16.60 1.39 -16.45
C GLY A 41 -15.52 0.94 -17.42
N GLN A 42 -14.36 1.59 -17.46
CA GLN A 42 -13.23 1.14 -18.29
C GLN A 42 -12.80 -0.27 -17.88
N LYS A 43 -12.72 -1.19 -18.83
CA LYS A 43 -12.24 -2.57 -18.62
C LYS A 43 -10.72 -2.59 -18.41
N VAL A 44 -10.30 -3.28 -17.36
CA VAL A 44 -8.89 -3.42 -16.96
C VAL A 44 -8.62 -4.89 -16.66
N PHE A 45 -8.12 -5.62 -17.65
CA PHE A 45 -8.09 -7.07 -17.68
C PHE A 45 -9.53 -7.62 -17.50
N ASP A 46 -9.79 -8.43 -16.47
CA ASP A 46 -11.13 -8.95 -16.11
C ASP A 46 -11.93 -8.04 -15.16
N TRP A 47 -11.31 -6.94 -14.70
CA TRP A 47 -11.93 -5.95 -13.81
C TRP A 47 -12.55 -4.77 -14.58
N LYS A 48 -13.37 -3.97 -13.88
CA LYS A 48 -13.88 -2.68 -14.35
C LYS A 48 -13.58 -1.60 -13.32
N ILE A 49 -13.20 -0.40 -13.78
CA ILE A 49 -13.09 0.76 -12.89
C ILE A 49 -14.46 1.04 -12.27
N PRO A 50 -14.59 1.11 -10.94
CA PRO A 50 -15.88 1.29 -10.29
C PRO A 50 -16.46 2.69 -10.54
N ASN A 51 -17.74 2.83 -10.29
CA ASN A 51 -18.40 4.13 -10.30
C ASN A 51 -17.82 5.05 -9.22
N GLU A 52 -17.89 6.34 -9.47
CA GLU A 52 -17.48 7.34 -8.49
C GLU A 52 -18.49 7.43 -7.37
N TRP A 53 -17.98 7.29 -6.14
CA TRP A 53 -18.78 7.34 -4.92
C TRP A 53 -18.42 8.53 -4.04
N ASN A 54 -19.45 9.26 -3.60
CA ASN A 54 -19.32 10.37 -2.66
C ASN A 54 -20.44 10.29 -1.63
N ALA A 55 -20.14 10.54 -0.35
CA ALA A 55 -21.10 10.61 0.73
C ALA A 55 -21.16 12.04 1.27
N ASN A 56 -22.37 12.58 1.42
CA ASN A 56 -22.63 13.89 2.01
C ASN A 56 -22.91 13.75 3.51
N PHE A 57 -23.82 12.87 3.86
CA PHE A 57 -24.16 12.50 5.24
C PHE A 57 -24.82 11.13 5.28
N ALA A 58 -24.77 10.49 6.46
CA ALA A 58 -25.48 9.28 6.75
C ALA A 58 -25.68 9.15 8.26
N TYR A 59 -26.86 8.72 8.68
CA TYR A 59 -27.20 8.36 10.04
C TYR A 59 -28.51 7.56 10.03
N PHE A 60 -28.83 6.96 11.14
CA PHE A 60 -30.20 6.59 11.46
C PHE A 60 -30.61 7.16 12.81
N GLU A 61 -31.88 7.39 13.01
CA GLU A 61 -32.45 7.90 14.27
C GLU A 61 -33.65 7.04 14.69
N ASP A 62 -33.89 6.94 15.99
CA ASP A 62 -35.07 6.30 16.55
C ASP A 62 -36.28 7.26 16.61
N GLU A 63 -37.39 6.79 17.16
CA GLU A 63 -38.61 7.56 17.31
C GLU A 63 -38.47 8.74 18.26
N GLU A 64 -37.49 8.71 19.18
CA GLU A 64 -37.12 9.80 20.09
C GLU A 64 -36.14 10.78 19.46
N LYS A 65 -35.87 10.69 18.14
CA LYS A 65 -34.91 11.54 17.41
C LYS A 65 -33.46 11.37 17.84
N LYS A 66 -33.12 10.36 18.56
CA LYS A 66 -31.74 10.04 18.92
C LYS A 66 -31.00 9.49 17.72
N LYS A 67 -29.92 10.18 17.33
CA LYS A 67 -29.09 9.81 16.17
C LYS A 67 -28.03 8.78 16.53
N TYR A 68 -27.87 7.81 15.65
CA TYR A 68 -26.85 6.78 15.67
C TYR A 68 -26.05 6.80 14.37
N CYS A 69 -24.83 6.30 14.40
CA CYS A 69 -23.96 6.15 13.22
C CYS A 69 -23.80 7.43 12.39
N ASP A 70 -23.61 8.58 13.07
CA ASP A 70 -23.44 9.85 12.37
C ASP A 70 -22.10 9.86 11.61
N PHE A 71 -22.19 9.79 10.29
CA PHE A 71 -21.05 9.83 9.36
C PHE A 71 -20.18 11.09 9.55
N LYS A 72 -20.77 12.21 9.95
CA LYS A 72 -20.01 13.44 10.21
C LYS A 72 -19.12 13.35 11.44
N LYS A 73 -19.46 12.48 12.40
CA LYS A 73 -18.65 12.21 13.59
C LYS A 73 -17.53 11.21 13.30
N ASN A 74 -17.82 10.18 12.49
CA ASN A 74 -16.82 9.20 12.04
C ASN A 74 -17.22 8.60 10.70
N ASN A 75 -16.35 8.72 9.71
CA ASN A 75 -16.59 8.18 8.36
C ASN A 75 -16.86 6.66 8.35
N LEU A 76 -16.31 5.93 9.33
CA LEU A 76 -16.48 4.48 9.42
C LEU A 76 -17.91 4.06 9.78
N HIS A 77 -18.75 4.96 10.28
CA HIS A 77 -20.15 4.66 10.55
C HIS A 77 -20.96 4.27 9.31
N LEU A 78 -20.55 4.70 8.13
CA LEU A 78 -21.22 4.33 6.88
C LEU A 78 -20.47 3.17 6.21
N LEU A 79 -21.20 2.11 5.84
CA LEU A 79 -20.67 1.08 4.95
C LEU A 79 -20.14 1.74 3.68
N GLY A 80 -18.87 1.53 3.37
CA GLY A 80 -18.24 2.12 2.20
C GLY A 80 -18.96 1.71 0.90
N TYR A 81 -19.16 2.65 -0.01
CA TYR A 81 -19.95 2.49 -1.23
C TYR A 81 -21.46 2.27 -1.03
N SER A 82 -22.01 2.57 0.14
CA SER A 82 -23.46 2.56 0.35
C SER A 82 -24.18 3.41 -0.69
N VAL A 83 -25.27 2.87 -1.25
CA VAL A 83 -26.18 3.63 -2.10
C VAL A 83 -27.08 4.55 -1.25
N LYS A 84 -27.61 5.62 -1.87
CA LYS A 84 -28.59 6.51 -1.25
C LYS A 84 -29.80 5.71 -0.73
N LYS A 85 -30.22 5.99 0.52
CA LYS A 85 -31.36 5.31 1.15
C LYS A 85 -32.08 6.24 2.12
N LYS A 86 -33.40 6.26 2.03
CA LYS A 86 -34.29 6.89 3.01
C LYS A 86 -35.45 5.94 3.28
N VAL A 87 -35.55 5.40 4.49
CA VAL A 87 -36.55 4.38 4.83
C VAL A 87 -36.78 4.31 6.33
N LYS A 88 -38.00 3.95 6.74
CA LYS A 88 -38.35 3.60 8.13
C LYS A 88 -38.34 2.08 8.25
N LEU A 89 -37.64 1.55 9.25
CA LEU A 89 -37.42 0.12 9.48
C LEU A 89 -37.77 -0.25 10.91
N SER A 90 -38.23 -1.47 11.09
CA SER A 90 -38.25 -2.15 12.39
C SER A 90 -36.81 -2.46 12.86
N TYR A 91 -36.67 -2.77 14.15
CA TYR A 91 -35.36 -3.22 14.68
C TYR A 91 -34.83 -4.45 13.92
N ASN A 92 -35.67 -5.45 13.65
CA ASN A 92 -35.26 -6.69 12.97
C ASN A 92 -34.83 -6.49 11.52
N GLU A 93 -35.34 -5.48 10.84
CA GLU A 93 -34.89 -5.09 9.50
C GLU A 93 -33.59 -4.31 9.55
N LEU A 94 -33.46 -3.36 10.49
CA LEU A 94 -32.26 -2.53 10.64
C LEU A 94 -31.03 -3.37 10.98
N ILE A 95 -31.11 -4.32 11.90
CA ILE A 95 -29.96 -5.11 12.35
C ILE A 95 -29.30 -5.93 11.22
N LYS A 96 -30.06 -6.28 10.17
CA LYS A 96 -29.54 -6.94 8.96
C LYS A 96 -28.61 -6.03 8.15
N LYS A 97 -28.59 -4.74 8.44
CA LYS A 97 -27.79 -3.70 7.77
C LYS A 97 -26.76 -3.07 8.70
N ILE A 98 -26.58 -3.63 9.91
CA ILE A 98 -25.58 -3.15 10.89
C ILE A 98 -24.43 -4.14 10.99
N HIS A 99 -23.22 -3.62 10.92
CA HIS A 99 -21.98 -4.36 11.11
C HIS A 99 -21.31 -3.96 12.42
N PHE A 100 -20.89 -4.93 13.21
CA PHE A 100 -20.15 -4.75 14.46
C PHE A 100 -19.20 -5.94 14.73
N ILE A 101 -18.29 -5.78 15.67
CA ILE A 101 -17.36 -6.83 16.08
C ILE A 101 -17.57 -7.11 17.58
N LYS A 102 -18.13 -8.28 17.93
CA LYS A 102 -18.49 -8.65 19.31
C LYS A 102 -17.28 -8.65 20.25
N ASN A 103 -16.18 -9.24 19.83
CA ASN A 103 -14.94 -9.34 20.61
C ASN A 103 -14.10 -8.04 20.65
N LYS A 104 -14.57 -6.96 19.98
CA LYS A 104 -13.99 -5.61 20.04
C LYS A 104 -15.07 -4.56 20.30
N PRO A 105 -15.71 -4.58 21.49
CA PRO A 105 -16.97 -3.90 21.75
C PRO A 105 -16.96 -2.39 21.58
N ASN A 106 -15.78 -1.75 21.68
CA ASN A 106 -15.61 -0.30 21.54
C ASN A 106 -15.19 0.12 20.12
N SER A 107 -15.03 -0.80 19.18
CA SER A 107 -14.57 -0.52 17.82
C SER A 107 -15.71 -0.41 16.83
N ILE A 108 -15.62 0.54 15.91
CA ILE A 108 -16.44 0.62 14.71
C ILE A 108 -15.65 -0.11 13.61
N PRO A 109 -16.19 -1.18 12.98
CA PRO A 109 -15.50 -1.86 11.92
C PRO A 109 -15.47 -1.05 10.62
N TYR A 110 -14.46 -1.26 9.80
CA TYR A 110 -14.43 -0.80 8.41
C TYR A 110 -14.96 -1.90 7.49
N VAL A 111 -16.08 -1.63 6.83
CA VAL A 111 -16.75 -2.55 5.90
C VAL A 111 -17.10 -1.82 4.61
N THR A 112 -17.05 -2.52 3.47
CA THR A 112 -17.32 -1.94 2.15
C THR A 112 -18.13 -2.88 1.26
N SER A 113 -18.79 -2.30 0.23
CA SER A 113 -19.59 -3.03 -0.77
C SER A 113 -19.19 -2.68 -2.21
N TYR A 114 -17.91 -2.47 -2.50
CA TYR A 114 -17.36 -1.85 -3.71
C TYR A 114 -18.01 -2.22 -5.04
N TYR A 115 -18.35 -3.47 -5.28
CA TYR A 115 -18.90 -3.96 -6.56
C TYR A 115 -20.33 -4.45 -6.46
N LYS A 116 -20.93 -4.35 -5.26
CA LYS A 116 -22.33 -4.74 -5.00
C LYS A 116 -23.12 -3.50 -4.60
N LYS A 117 -24.29 -3.28 -5.20
CA LYS A 117 -25.23 -2.25 -4.74
C LYS A 117 -25.81 -2.66 -3.40
N ASP A 118 -25.31 -2.07 -2.33
CA ASP A 118 -25.78 -2.31 -0.96
C ASP A 118 -25.69 -1.02 -0.14
N TRP A 119 -26.20 -1.03 1.07
CA TRP A 119 -26.11 0.03 2.05
C TRP A 119 -26.09 -0.55 3.46
N GLY A 120 -25.54 0.18 4.40
CA GLY A 120 -25.48 -0.27 5.78
C GLY A 120 -24.72 0.70 6.68
N PHE A 121 -24.67 0.34 7.95
CA PHE A 121 -23.95 1.07 8.97
C PHE A 121 -22.98 0.19 9.73
N CYS A 122 -21.95 0.82 10.25
CA CYS A 122 -20.98 0.19 11.14
C CYS A 122 -21.08 0.86 12.51
N LEU A 123 -21.19 0.06 13.56
CA LEU A 123 -21.46 0.52 14.92
C LEU A 123 -20.58 -0.25 15.89
N SER A 124 -20.18 0.38 17.00
CA SER A 124 -19.54 -0.36 18.08
C SER A 124 -20.55 -1.35 18.70
N TYR A 125 -20.10 -2.53 19.12
CA TYR A 125 -21.00 -3.50 19.76
C TYR A 125 -21.60 -2.94 21.05
N LYS A 126 -20.84 -2.09 21.77
CA LYS A 126 -21.33 -1.37 22.95
C LYS A 126 -22.53 -0.48 22.61
N ASP A 127 -22.49 0.26 21.50
CA ASP A 127 -23.61 1.14 21.12
C ASP A 127 -24.73 0.37 20.43
N PHE A 128 -24.42 -0.73 19.72
CA PHE A 128 -25.41 -1.64 19.20
C PHE A 128 -26.33 -2.18 20.32
N LYS A 129 -25.78 -2.53 21.47
CA LYS A 129 -26.57 -3.04 22.62
C LYS A 129 -27.53 -2.01 23.22
N LYS A 130 -27.33 -0.72 22.93
CA LYS A 130 -28.19 0.37 23.42
C LYS A 130 -29.40 0.65 22.53
N LEU A 131 -29.52 -0.04 21.38
CA LEU A 131 -30.66 0.11 20.49
C LEU A 131 -31.91 -0.47 21.14
N ASN A 132 -32.97 0.33 21.22
CA ASN A 132 -34.26 -0.12 21.75
C ASN A 132 -34.98 -0.99 20.72
N LYS A 133 -35.20 -2.26 21.07
CA LYS A 133 -35.81 -3.24 20.16
C LYS A 133 -37.26 -2.95 19.80
N LYS A 134 -37.97 -2.12 20.60
CA LYS A 134 -39.35 -1.73 20.38
C LYS A 134 -39.50 -0.54 19.41
N HIS A 135 -38.44 0.22 19.20
CA HIS A 135 -38.47 1.42 18.33
C HIS A 135 -38.41 1.04 16.85
N LYS A 136 -39.00 1.89 16.03
CA LYS A 136 -38.72 1.98 14.60
C LYS A 136 -37.59 2.98 14.37
N PHE A 137 -36.85 2.79 13.29
CA PHE A 137 -35.67 3.59 12.97
C PHE A 137 -35.81 4.24 11.60
N PHE A 138 -35.47 5.49 11.51
CA PHE A 138 -35.42 6.28 10.27
C PHE A 138 -34.00 6.32 9.75
N VAL A 139 -33.76 5.62 8.67
CA VAL A 139 -32.48 5.61 7.95
C VAL A 139 -32.45 6.78 6.99
N ASN A 140 -31.34 7.53 7.00
CA ASN A 140 -31.11 8.62 6.07
C ASN A 140 -29.64 8.60 5.60
N ILE A 141 -29.44 8.11 4.37
CA ILE A 141 -28.15 8.02 3.69
C ILE A 141 -28.22 8.87 2.43
N ASP A 142 -27.41 9.95 2.37
CA ASP A 142 -27.26 10.77 1.16
C ASP A 142 -25.88 10.54 0.54
N THR A 143 -25.87 9.70 -0.46
CA THR A 143 -24.69 9.34 -1.25
C THR A 143 -24.96 9.50 -2.72
N LYS A 144 -23.89 9.72 -3.50
CA LYS A 144 -23.93 9.72 -4.96
C LYS A 144 -23.01 8.63 -5.48
N LEU A 145 -23.57 7.68 -6.23
CA LEU A 145 -22.85 6.62 -6.93
C LEU A 145 -23.17 6.71 -8.42
N LYS A 146 -22.27 7.28 -9.21
CA LYS A 146 -22.48 7.55 -10.64
C LYS A 146 -21.20 7.33 -11.44
N LYS A 147 -21.32 7.32 -12.78
CA LYS A 147 -20.14 7.39 -13.65
C LYS A 147 -19.31 8.63 -13.30
N GLY A 148 -18.01 8.47 -13.23
CA GLY A 148 -17.08 9.52 -12.84
C GLY A 148 -15.64 9.08 -13.03
N LEU A 149 -14.74 9.46 -12.13
CA LEU A 149 -13.31 9.25 -12.27
C LEU A 149 -12.71 8.54 -11.05
N MET A 150 -11.80 7.62 -11.30
CA MET A 150 -10.84 7.14 -10.31
C MET A 150 -9.53 7.92 -10.46
N HIS A 151 -9.05 8.52 -9.37
CA HIS A 151 -7.84 9.35 -9.36
C HIS A 151 -6.67 8.62 -8.73
N TYR A 152 -5.45 8.90 -9.21
CA TYR A 152 -4.21 8.46 -8.61
C TYR A 152 -3.12 9.52 -8.77
N GLY A 153 -2.13 9.50 -7.88
CA GLY A 153 -0.98 10.40 -7.91
C GLY A 153 0.27 9.68 -8.40
N GLU A 154 1.10 10.36 -9.17
CA GLU A 154 2.38 9.83 -9.63
C GLU A 154 3.44 10.93 -9.60
N LEU A 155 4.63 10.56 -9.14
CA LEU A 155 5.84 11.37 -9.19
C LEU A 155 6.97 10.55 -9.79
N THR A 156 7.70 11.13 -10.73
CA THR A 156 8.85 10.50 -11.37
C THR A 156 10.11 11.35 -11.17
N ILE A 157 11.11 10.77 -10.53
CA ILE A 157 12.47 11.32 -10.41
C ILE A 157 13.30 10.63 -11.48
N LYS A 158 13.53 11.31 -12.60
CA LYS A 158 14.30 10.75 -13.72
C LYS A 158 15.74 10.48 -13.30
N GLY A 159 16.22 9.25 -13.52
CA GLY A 159 17.62 8.85 -13.38
C GLY A 159 18.37 8.92 -14.71
N LYS A 160 19.67 8.54 -14.68
CA LYS A 160 20.50 8.39 -15.88
C LYS A 160 20.05 7.19 -16.74
N SER A 161 19.50 6.14 -16.11
CA SER A 161 19.00 4.92 -16.76
C SER A 161 17.48 4.90 -16.82
N LYS A 162 16.95 4.23 -17.87
CA LYS A 162 15.51 3.90 -17.99
C LYS A 162 15.07 2.82 -17.00
N LYS A 163 16.01 2.05 -16.42
CA LYS A 163 15.68 1.10 -15.34
C LYS A 163 15.09 1.85 -14.16
N GLN A 164 14.11 1.23 -13.47
CA GLN A 164 13.32 1.96 -12.49
C GLN A 164 13.11 1.21 -11.17
N ILE A 165 12.99 1.99 -10.11
CA ILE A 165 12.55 1.58 -8.78
C ILE A 165 11.14 2.11 -8.60
N LEU A 166 10.19 1.25 -8.17
CA LEU A 166 8.80 1.63 -7.96
C LEU A 166 8.44 1.60 -6.46
N ILE A 167 8.02 2.73 -5.92
CA ILE A 167 7.49 2.87 -4.56
C ILE A 167 5.98 3.08 -4.66
N VAL A 168 5.20 2.19 -4.07
CA VAL A 168 3.74 2.22 -4.12
C VAL A 168 3.17 2.46 -2.73
N SER A 169 2.13 3.26 -2.64
CA SER A 169 1.29 3.35 -1.45
C SER A 169 -0.16 3.57 -1.85
N TYR A 170 -1.10 2.96 -1.14
CA TYR A 170 -2.51 3.14 -1.45
C TYR A 170 -3.12 4.35 -0.73
N VAL A 171 -4.19 4.89 -1.31
CA VAL A 171 -4.91 6.10 -0.84
C VAL A 171 -6.41 5.89 -1.05
N CYS A 172 -7.04 5.02 -0.26
CA CYS A 172 -8.44 4.65 -0.48
C CYS A 172 -9.25 4.26 0.76
N HIS A 173 -8.67 4.31 1.97
CA HIS A 173 -9.40 3.99 3.19
C HIS A 173 -9.69 5.24 4.01
N PRO A 174 -10.90 5.40 4.57
CA PRO A 174 -11.23 6.54 5.43
C PRO A 174 -10.71 6.33 6.86
N SER A 175 -10.37 7.42 7.55
CA SER A 175 -10.19 7.49 9.01
C SER A 175 -9.43 6.31 9.66
N MET A 176 -8.37 5.83 9.02
CA MET A 176 -7.42 4.87 9.57
C MET A 176 -5.99 5.42 9.44
N ALA A 177 -5.18 5.23 10.49
CA ALA A 177 -3.88 5.88 10.59
C ALA A 177 -2.73 4.98 10.15
N ASN A 178 -2.57 3.82 10.77
CA ASN A 178 -1.48 2.91 10.43
C ASN A 178 -1.75 2.18 9.11
N ASN A 179 -2.96 1.67 8.94
CA ASN A 179 -3.34 1.00 7.70
C ASN A 179 -3.27 1.95 6.50
N GLU A 180 -3.89 3.11 6.59
CA GLU A 180 -4.09 3.98 5.42
C GLU A 180 -3.05 5.10 5.30
N LEU A 181 -2.82 5.89 6.38
CA LEU A 181 -2.02 7.11 6.24
C LEU A 181 -0.52 6.87 6.32
N SER A 182 -0.08 5.84 7.01
CA SER A 182 1.35 5.66 7.29
C SER A 182 2.18 5.49 6.01
N GLY A 183 1.72 4.67 5.07
CA GLY A 183 2.37 4.46 3.78
C GLY A 183 2.47 5.73 2.95
N PRO A 184 1.35 6.43 2.65
CA PRO A 184 1.38 7.69 1.90
C PRO A 184 2.24 8.77 2.55
N LEU A 185 2.24 8.90 3.88
CA LEU A 185 3.07 9.88 4.59
C LEU A 185 4.57 9.59 4.42
N VAL A 186 4.96 8.32 4.49
CA VAL A 186 6.34 7.88 4.22
C VAL A 186 6.70 8.16 2.76
N ALA A 187 5.86 7.76 1.81
CA ALA A 187 6.07 8.01 0.39
C ALA A 187 6.16 9.51 0.05
N LEU A 188 5.28 10.33 0.65
CA LEU A 188 5.29 11.79 0.47
C LEU A 188 6.58 12.42 1.02
N LYS A 189 7.10 11.94 2.16
CA LYS A 189 8.38 12.43 2.68
C LYS A 189 9.55 12.00 1.78
N LEU A 190 9.53 10.75 1.30
CA LEU A 190 10.52 10.25 0.33
C LEU A 190 10.52 11.09 -0.96
N SER A 191 9.36 11.49 -1.46
CA SER A 191 9.26 12.31 -2.67
C SER A 191 9.98 13.65 -2.57
N LYS A 192 10.25 14.16 -1.36
CA LYS A 192 11.00 15.41 -1.11
C LYS A 192 12.48 15.21 -0.91
N ILE A 193 12.90 14.04 -0.43
CA ILE A 193 14.31 13.81 -0.05
C ILE A 193 15.09 12.98 -1.07
N LEU A 194 14.38 12.18 -1.91
CA LEU A 194 15.02 11.42 -2.98
C LEU A 194 15.45 12.37 -4.12
N LYS A 195 16.66 12.18 -4.59
CA LYS A 195 17.27 12.99 -5.66
C LYS A 195 17.51 12.12 -6.91
N LYS A 196 17.80 12.78 -8.02
CA LYS A 196 18.25 12.11 -9.25
C LYS A 196 19.50 11.28 -8.96
N SER A 197 19.55 10.07 -9.52
CA SER A 197 20.70 9.19 -9.42
C SER A 197 20.75 8.21 -10.62
N LYS A 198 21.31 7.02 -10.45
CA LYS A 198 21.49 6.05 -11.52
C LYS A 198 20.17 5.62 -12.16
N TYR A 199 19.20 5.18 -11.36
CA TYR A 199 17.92 4.64 -11.83
C TYR A 199 16.77 5.63 -11.65
N THR A 200 15.78 5.58 -12.53
CA THR A 200 14.54 6.33 -12.39
C THR A 200 13.75 5.84 -11.17
N ILE A 201 13.26 6.76 -10.35
CA ILE A 201 12.44 6.42 -9.19
C ILE A 201 11.01 6.89 -9.46
N LYS A 202 10.04 5.98 -9.39
CA LYS A 202 8.61 6.30 -9.46
C LYS A 202 7.97 6.11 -8.09
N ILE A 203 7.22 7.12 -7.64
CA ILE A 203 6.40 7.06 -6.43
C ILE A 203 4.95 7.22 -6.86
N ILE A 204 4.10 6.25 -6.50
CA ILE A 204 2.69 6.27 -6.87
C ILE A 204 1.78 6.16 -5.65
N PHE A 205 0.71 6.94 -5.70
CA PHE A 205 -0.38 6.97 -4.71
C PHE A 205 -1.65 6.51 -5.41
N ILE A 206 -2.10 5.29 -5.17
CA ILE A 206 -3.16 4.63 -5.94
C ILE A 206 -4.26 4.07 -5.04
N PRO A 207 -5.50 3.96 -5.51
CA PRO A 207 -6.48 3.10 -4.85
C PRO A 207 -5.99 1.65 -4.81
N GLU A 208 -6.11 1.00 -3.66
CA GLU A 208 -5.67 -0.39 -3.50
C GLU A 208 -6.39 -1.32 -4.49
N THR A 209 -5.71 -2.37 -4.92
CA THR A 209 -6.20 -3.38 -5.87
C THR A 209 -6.50 -2.79 -7.25
N ILE A 210 -7.63 -2.13 -7.45
CA ILE A 210 -8.07 -1.65 -8.77
C ILE A 210 -7.14 -0.58 -9.36
N GLY A 211 -6.57 0.28 -8.51
CA GLY A 211 -5.56 1.25 -8.93
C GLY A 211 -4.26 0.58 -9.37
N ALA A 212 -3.82 -0.47 -8.63
CA ALA A 212 -2.64 -1.26 -9.01
C ALA A 212 -2.87 -2.00 -10.34
N ILE A 213 -4.03 -2.66 -10.51
CA ILE A 213 -4.40 -3.36 -11.74
C ILE A 213 -4.40 -2.40 -12.94
N TYR A 214 -5.00 -1.21 -12.76
CA TYR A 214 -4.99 -0.18 -13.82
C TYR A 214 -3.58 0.30 -14.14
N TYR A 215 -2.77 0.59 -13.12
CA TYR A 215 -1.39 1.05 -13.30
C TYR A 215 -0.54 0.01 -14.05
N ILE A 216 -0.69 -1.26 -13.68
CA ILE A 216 -0.03 -2.38 -14.36
C ILE A 216 -0.46 -2.45 -15.82
N LYS A 217 -1.77 -2.46 -16.12
CA LYS A 217 -2.26 -2.50 -17.50
C LYS A 217 -1.69 -1.37 -18.35
N LYS A 218 -1.71 -0.15 -17.80
CA LYS A 218 -1.23 1.05 -18.50
C LYS A 218 0.27 1.03 -18.79
N ASN A 219 1.06 0.47 -17.89
CA ASN A 219 2.53 0.52 -17.92
C ASN A 219 3.17 -0.86 -18.09
N LEU A 220 2.44 -1.87 -18.57
CA LEU A 220 2.85 -3.28 -18.53
C LEU A 220 4.22 -3.52 -19.19
N ASN A 221 4.41 -3.04 -20.41
CA ASN A 221 5.65 -3.23 -21.17
C ASN A 221 6.83 -2.52 -20.49
N GLU A 222 6.59 -1.31 -19.97
CA GLU A 222 7.61 -0.56 -19.25
C GLU A 222 8.02 -1.26 -17.95
N LEU A 223 7.04 -1.75 -17.18
CA LEU A 223 7.28 -2.48 -15.93
C LEU A 223 8.07 -3.76 -16.19
N LYS A 224 7.67 -4.58 -17.16
CA LYS A 224 8.39 -5.82 -17.51
C LYS A 224 9.82 -5.55 -17.98
N LYS A 225 10.05 -4.49 -18.75
CA LYS A 225 11.36 -4.16 -19.31
C LYS A 225 12.29 -3.48 -18.32
N ASN A 226 11.76 -2.62 -17.45
CA ASN A 226 12.55 -1.64 -16.73
C ASN A 226 12.48 -1.74 -15.21
N LEU A 227 11.46 -2.40 -14.61
CA LEU A 227 11.38 -2.52 -13.16
C LEU A 227 12.46 -3.47 -12.62
N ILE A 228 13.39 -2.91 -11.84
CA ILE A 228 14.45 -3.69 -11.19
C ILE A 228 14.11 -4.01 -9.73
N ALA A 229 13.35 -3.13 -9.07
CA ALA A 229 12.86 -3.37 -7.71
C ALA A 229 11.58 -2.57 -7.45
N GLY A 230 10.68 -3.17 -6.69
CA GLY A 230 9.43 -2.54 -6.28
C GLY A 230 9.12 -2.78 -4.80
N ILE A 231 8.54 -1.78 -4.16
CA ILE A 231 8.17 -1.84 -2.75
C ILE A 231 6.80 -1.17 -2.53
N ASN A 232 5.86 -1.90 -1.94
CA ASN A 232 4.61 -1.36 -1.43
C ASN A 232 4.77 -0.98 0.04
N LEU A 233 4.22 0.14 0.44
CA LEU A 233 4.26 0.64 1.82
C LEU A 233 2.88 0.51 2.45
N SER A 234 2.75 -0.35 3.44
CA SER A 234 1.51 -0.62 4.16
C SER A 234 1.78 -0.78 5.65
N CYS A 235 1.00 -0.15 6.52
CA CYS A 235 1.11 -0.31 7.97
C CYS A 235 2.53 -0.06 8.51
N VAL A 236 3.17 1.04 8.09
CA VAL A 236 4.57 1.39 8.40
C VAL A 236 4.71 2.46 9.48
N GLY A 237 3.63 2.80 10.21
CA GLY A 237 3.60 3.95 11.13
C GLY A 237 3.63 3.63 12.61
N ASP A 238 3.39 2.38 13.04
CA ASP A 238 3.40 1.97 14.44
C ASP A 238 4.82 1.77 15.00
N ASN A 239 4.92 1.47 16.30
CA ASN A 239 6.20 1.33 17.00
C ASN A 239 6.76 -0.11 17.03
N LYS A 240 6.18 -1.05 16.27
CA LYS A 240 6.65 -2.44 16.21
C LYS A 240 7.88 -2.58 15.34
N ASN A 241 8.50 -3.76 15.40
CA ASN A 241 9.60 -4.12 14.50
C ASN A 241 9.13 -4.12 13.04
N PHE A 242 10.09 -4.00 12.13
CA PHE A 242 9.77 -4.13 10.71
C PHE A 242 9.40 -5.57 10.36
N SER A 243 8.58 -5.68 9.36
CA SER A 243 8.29 -6.93 8.66
C SER A 243 8.16 -6.65 7.17
N PHE A 244 8.30 -7.69 6.36
CA PHE A 244 8.01 -7.59 4.94
C PHE A 244 7.37 -8.88 4.41
N ILE A 245 6.54 -8.71 3.37
CA ILE A 245 6.00 -9.83 2.59
C ILE A 245 6.87 -9.95 1.35
N SER A 246 7.43 -11.13 1.15
CA SER A 246 8.30 -11.43 0.02
C SER A 246 7.57 -11.34 -1.32
N SER A 247 8.33 -11.21 -2.39
CA SER A 247 7.83 -11.50 -3.74
C SER A 247 7.40 -12.96 -3.86
N VAL A 248 6.70 -13.32 -4.94
CA VAL A 248 6.24 -14.70 -5.17
C VAL A 248 7.37 -15.72 -5.21
N ASN A 249 8.53 -15.33 -5.72
CA ASN A 249 9.72 -16.21 -5.80
C ASN A 249 10.63 -16.13 -4.57
N GLU A 250 10.34 -15.23 -3.60
CA GLU A 250 11.05 -15.04 -2.33
C GLU A 250 12.56 -14.72 -2.42
N ASN A 251 13.11 -14.58 -3.61
CA ASN A 251 14.54 -14.35 -3.89
C ASN A 251 14.77 -13.31 -5.00
N THR A 252 13.78 -12.47 -5.30
CA THR A 252 13.97 -11.38 -6.26
C THR A 252 14.93 -10.32 -5.70
N TYR A 253 15.40 -9.44 -6.57
CA TYR A 253 16.30 -8.36 -6.16
C TYR A 253 15.72 -7.49 -5.03
N SER A 254 14.41 -7.24 -5.03
CA SER A 254 13.74 -6.55 -3.91
C SER A 254 13.84 -7.32 -2.60
N ASP A 255 13.71 -8.66 -2.63
CA ASP A 255 13.84 -9.52 -1.43
C ASP A 255 15.26 -9.48 -0.87
N LEU A 256 16.27 -9.54 -1.74
CA LEU A 256 17.68 -9.51 -1.34
C LEU A 256 18.03 -8.17 -0.68
N ILE A 257 17.67 -7.07 -1.32
CA ILE A 257 17.98 -5.73 -0.82
C ILE A 257 17.24 -5.43 0.50
N ILE A 258 15.97 -5.79 0.65
CA ILE A 258 15.26 -5.51 1.92
C ILE A 258 15.80 -6.35 3.07
N LYS A 259 16.19 -7.62 2.85
CA LYS A 259 16.88 -8.44 3.86
C LYS A 259 18.16 -7.77 4.33
N ARG A 260 19.02 -7.35 3.41
CA ARG A 260 20.27 -6.62 3.71
C ARG A 260 20.03 -5.31 4.46
N VAL A 261 19.02 -4.52 4.05
CA VAL A 261 18.67 -3.27 4.74
C VAL A 261 18.24 -3.50 6.18
N LEU A 262 17.63 -4.66 6.48
CA LEU A 262 17.08 -5.01 7.78
C LEU A 262 18.01 -5.93 8.61
N GLU A 263 19.13 -6.45 8.08
CA GLU A 263 19.99 -7.48 8.69
C GLU A 263 20.39 -7.19 10.15
N ASN A 264 20.74 -5.92 10.45
CA ASN A 264 21.14 -5.48 11.80
C ASN A 264 19.93 -5.05 12.66
N ARG A 265 18.72 -5.57 12.36
CA ARG A 265 17.48 -5.25 13.08
C ARG A 265 16.67 -6.51 13.30
N LYS A 266 15.93 -6.55 14.39
CA LYS A 266 14.89 -7.57 14.55
C LYS A 266 13.76 -7.29 13.57
N PHE A 267 13.50 -8.24 12.66
CA PHE A 267 12.42 -8.16 11.67
C PHE A 267 11.74 -9.52 11.46
N LYS A 268 10.58 -9.51 10.82
CA LYS A 268 9.84 -10.71 10.43
C LYS A 268 9.65 -10.76 8.92
N LYS A 269 9.99 -11.88 8.31
CA LYS A 269 9.68 -12.19 6.91
C LYS A 269 8.39 -13.00 6.86
N PHE A 270 7.51 -12.65 5.95
CA PHE A 270 6.33 -13.43 5.57
C PHE A 270 6.46 -13.90 4.12
N SER A 271 5.98 -15.12 3.85
CA SER A 271 5.88 -15.62 2.48
C SER A 271 4.82 -14.83 1.69
N PHE A 272 4.86 -14.94 0.37
CA PHE A 272 3.87 -14.32 -0.52
C PHE A 272 2.44 -14.83 -0.29
N GLU A 273 2.26 -15.99 0.33
CA GLU A 273 0.93 -16.50 0.74
C GLU A 273 0.20 -15.55 1.71
N LYS A 274 0.96 -14.80 2.51
CA LYS A 274 0.42 -13.81 3.45
C LYS A 274 0.15 -12.44 2.81
N ARG A 275 0.15 -12.39 1.46
CA ARG A 275 -0.20 -11.19 0.69
C ARG A 275 -1.63 -10.72 0.98
N GLY A 276 -1.90 -9.45 0.82
CA GLY A 276 -3.23 -8.88 1.06
C GLY A 276 -3.41 -7.46 0.53
N SER A 277 -2.32 -6.83 0.05
CA SER A 277 -2.33 -5.47 -0.48
C SER A 277 -1.92 -5.43 -1.97
N ASN A 278 -1.30 -4.36 -2.43
CA ASN A 278 -0.96 -4.16 -3.83
C ASN A 278 0.10 -5.15 -4.37
N GLU A 279 0.93 -5.75 -3.49
CA GLU A 279 1.91 -6.78 -3.90
C GLU A 279 1.24 -7.98 -4.58
N ARG A 280 0.01 -8.32 -4.20
CA ARG A 280 -0.74 -9.41 -4.84
C ARG A 280 -1.03 -9.15 -6.32
N GLN A 281 -1.03 -7.89 -6.75
CA GLN A 281 -1.23 -7.51 -8.14
C GLN A 281 0.12 -7.37 -8.88
N PHE A 282 1.06 -6.60 -8.32
CA PHE A 282 2.38 -6.41 -8.91
C PHE A 282 3.23 -7.69 -8.89
N GLY A 283 3.12 -8.47 -7.82
CA GLY A 283 3.88 -9.70 -7.59
C GLY A 283 3.18 -10.98 -8.05
N CYS A 284 2.05 -10.92 -8.78
CA CYS A 284 1.42 -12.14 -9.27
C CYS A 284 2.35 -12.90 -10.22
N GLN A 285 2.27 -14.23 -10.19
CA GLN A 285 3.20 -15.14 -10.88
C GLN A 285 3.34 -14.83 -12.38
N ASN A 286 2.24 -14.52 -13.07
CA ASN A 286 2.25 -14.21 -14.50
C ASN A 286 2.98 -12.91 -14.87
N LEU A 287 3.12 -11.97 -13.90
CA LEU A 287 3.90 -10.75 -14.08
C LEU A 287 5.35 -10.95 -13.66
N ASN A 288 5.57 -11.73 -12.60
CA ASN A 288 6.87 -12.02 -12.01
C ASN A 288 7.75 -10.78 -11.78
N LEU A 289 7.15 -9.71 -11.27
CA LEU A 289 7.87 -8.49 -10.97
C LEU A 289 8.59 -8.59 -9.61
N PRO A 290 9.79 -8.01 -9.47
CA PRO A 290 10.53 -7.99 -8.21
C PRO A 290 9.87 -7.02 -7.23
N PHE A 291 8.81 -7.46 -6.56
CA PHE A 291 7.93 -6.59 -5.79
C PHE A 291 7.59 -7.16 -4.41
N ILE A 292 7.85 -6.39 -3.36
CA ILE A 292 7.63 -6.75 -1.95
C ILE A 292 6.69 -5.77 -1.27
N THR A 293 6.18 -6.11 -0.08
CA THR A 293 5.51 -5.14 0.82
C THR A 293 6.30 -4.97 2.09
N LEU A 294 6.65 -3.72 2.43
CA LEU A 294 7.20 -3.35 3.73
C LEU A 294 6.07 -2.98 4.68
N CYS A 295 6.11 -3.56 5.87
CA CYS A 295 5.26 -3.23 7.01
C CYS A 295 6.11 -3.02 8.27
N ARG A 296 5.46 -2.52 9.33
CA ARG A 296 5.82 -2.80 10.72
C ARG A 296 4.89 -3.92 11.20
N SER A 297 3.74 -3.63 11.76
CA SER A 297 2.72 -4.67 11.92
C SER A 297 2.09 -5.01 10.57
N ARG A 298 2.13 -6.29 10.19
CA ARG A 298 1.46 -6.72 8.95
C ARG A 298 -0.06 -6.45 9.09
N PHE A 299 -0.68 -6.04 7.99
CA PHE A 299 -2.14 -5.91 7.93
C PHE A 299 -2.82 -7.24 8.34
N GLY A 300 -3.90 -7.12 9.11
CA GLY A 300 -4.62 -8.25 9.71
C GLY A 300 -4.02 -8.81 11.00
N ASP A 301 -2.75 -8.55 11.33
CA ASP A 301 -2.09 -9.11 12.52
C ASP A 301 -2.19 -8.22 13.77
N TYR A 302 -2.51 -6.94 13.65
CA TYR A 302 -2.68 -6.06 14.81
C TYR A 302 -4.17 -5.81 15.11
N LYS A 303 -4.46 -5.71 16.41
CA LYS A 303 -5.84 -5.71 16.93
C LYS A 303 -6.70 -4.54 16.43
N GLU A 304 -6.09 -3.42 16.09
CA GLU A 304 -6.75 -2.20 15.64
C GLU A 304 -7.11 -2.22 14.15
N TYR A 305 -6.53 -3.17 13.39
CA TYR A 305 -6.70 -3.25 11.93
C TYR A 305 -8.16 -3.23 11.50
N HIS A 306 -8.46 -2.43 10.47
CA HIS A 306 -9.78 -2.23 9.88
C HIS A 306 -10.88 -1.88 10.89
N THR A 307 -10.52 -1.05 11.88
CA THR A 307 -11.47 -0.50 12.86
C THR A 307 -11.15 0.95 13.21
N SER A 308 -12.08 1.63 13.91
CA SER A 308 -11.87 2.98 14.46
C SER A 308 -10.76 3.07 15.50
N LEU A 309 -10.25 1.94 15.99
CA LEU A 309 -9.11 1.89 16.90
C LEU A 309 -7.79 2.18 16.18
N ASP A 310 -7.72 2.00 14.86
CA ASP A 310 -6.57 2.41 14.04
C ASP A 310 -6.58 3.94 13.83
N ASN A 311 -6.42 4.67 14.91
CA ASN A 311 -6.44 6.12 14.95
C ASN A 311 -5.02 6.71 15.02
N LEU A 312 -4.93 8.06 15.10
CA LEU A 312 -3.66 8.77 15.07
C LEU A 312 -2.72 8.48 16.24
N ASN A 313 -3.19 7.87 17.33
CA ASN A 313 -2.35 7.51 18.49
C ASN A 313 -1.45 6.32 18.20
N ILE A 314 -1.79 5.49 17.20
CA ILE A 314 -0.99 4.31 16.82
C ILE A 314 0.28 4.72 16.07
N ILE A 315 0.25 5.79 15.32
CA ILE A 315 1.38 6.26 14.52
C ILE A 315 2.16 7.38 15.21
N SER A 316 3.46 7.43 14.97
CA SER A 316 4.32 8.49 15.53
C SER A 316 5.30 9.05 14.52
N ASN A 317 5.79 10.29 14.75
CA ASN A 317 6.86 10.86 13.95
C ASN A 317 8.12 9.98 13.97
N LYS A 318 8.48 9.39 15.12
CA LYS A 318 9.63 8.50 15.28
C LYS A 318 9.49 7.28 14.37
N SER A 319 8.34 6.63 14.37
CA SER A 319 8.08 5.43 13.56
C SER A 319 8.04 5.74 12.07
N LEU A 320 7.32 6.79 11.67
CA LEU A 320 7.25 7.23 10.28
C LEU A 320 8.65 7.61 9.74
N ASN A 321 9.44 8.36 10.52
CA ASN A 321 10.82 8.69 10.14
C ASN A 321 11.73 7.46 10.07
N GLY A 322 11.55 6.50 10.97
CA GLY A 322 12.23 5.21 10.90
C GLY A 322 11.93 4.47 9.60
N SER A 323 10.68 4.45 9.19
CA SER A 323 10.26 3.82 7.92
C SER A 323 10.79 4.58 6.70
N VAL A 324 10.82 5.91 6.73
CA VAL A 324 11.49 6.73 5.69
C VAL A 324 12.98 6.36 5.58
N LYS A 325 13.70 6.21 6.69
CA LYS A 325 15.10 5.80 6.69
C LYS A 325 15.33 4.43 6.05
N ILE A 326 14.46 3.45 6.36
CA ILE A 326 14.55 2.10 5.78
C ILE A 326 14.31 2.14 4.27
N VAL A 327 13.25 2.80 3.80
CA VAL A 327 12.96 2.86 2.36
C VAL A 327 14.02 3.67 1.61
N LYS A 328 14.53 4.74 2.22
CA LYS A 328 15.67 5.47 1.65
C LYS A 328 16.90 4.57 1.52
N LYS A 329 17.26 3.80 2.58
CA LYS A 329 18.38 2.85 2.53
C LYS A 329 18.13 1.78 1.44
N PHE A 330 16.90 1.25 1.29
CA PHE A 330 16.53 0.34 0.22
C PHE A 330 16.81 0.94 -1.18
N VAL A 331 16.41 2.18 -1.41
CA VAL A 331 16.69 2.88 -2.67
C VAL A 331 18.18 3.13 -2.85
N ASP A 332 18.88 3.58 -1.81
CA ASP A 332 20.32 3.90 -1.87
C ASP A 332 21.16 2.63 -2.17
N GLU A 333 20.83 1.48 -1.56
CA GLU A 333 21.51 0.20 -1.84
C GLU A 333 21.33 -0.21 -3.31
N ILE A 334 20.12 -0.09 -3.85
CA ILE A 334 19.86 -0.39 -5.27
C ILE A 334 20.66 0.58 -6.17
N GLN A 335 20.74 1.85 -5.82
CA GLN A 335 21.45 2.85 -6.61
C GLN A 335 22.98 2.65 -6.61
N ARG A 336 23.54 2.13 -5.51
CA ARG A 336 24.97 1.85 -5.36
C ARG A 336 25.39 0.56 -6.01
N ASN A 337 24.51 -0.41 -6.07
CA ASN A 337 24.83 -1.75 -6.55
C ASN A 337 25.22 -1.73 -8.03
N GLN A 338 26.27 -2.47 -8.35
CA GLN A 338 26.73 -2.68 -9.72
C GLN A 338 26.28 -4.06 -10.18
N ILE A 339 25.83 -4.16 -11.42
CA ILE A 339 25.56 -5.43 -12.10
C ILE A 339 26.75 -5.67 -13.01
N PHE A 340 27.51 -6.71 -12.72
CA PHE A 340 28.59 -7.15 -13.59
C PHE A 340 28.01 -8.07 -14.65
N ILE A 341 28.35 -7.81 -15.89
CA ILE A 341 27.99 -8.64 -17.05
C ILE A 341 29.29 -9.25 -17.57
N LYS A 342 29.31 -10.57 -17.68
CA LYS A 342 30.41 -11.29 -18.30
C LYS A 342 30.19 -11.27 -19.82
N ASP A 343 31.14 -10.79 -20.57
CA ASP A 343 31.15 -10.76 -22.03
C ASP A 343 31.81 -12.01 -22.66
N ILE A 344 32.31 -12.92 -21.82
CA ILE A 344 32.96 -14.16 -22.21
C ILE A 344 31.98 -15.32 -21.96
N LEU A 345 31.80 -16.22 -22.94
CA LEU A 345 30.84 -17.34 -22.85
C LEU A 345 31.24 -18.40 -21.80
N CYS A 346 32.54 -18.66 -21.66
CA CYS A 346 33.05 -19.63 -20.70
C CYS A 346 33.71 -18.95 -19.49
N GLU A 347 34.28 -19.75 -18.58
CA GLU A 347 35.09 -19.19 -17.50
C GLU A 347 36.30 -18.47 -18.10
N PRO A 348 36.62 -17.24 -17.67
CA PRO A 348 37.72 -16.47 -18.23
C PRO A 348 39.06 -17.09 -17.88
N PHE A 349 40.05 -16.93 -18.76
CA PHE A 349 41.41 -17.34 -18.51
C PHE A 349 42.11 -16.43 -17.50
N LEU A 350 41.87 -16.70 -16.22
CA LEU A 350 42.24 -15.81 -15.10
C LEU A 350 43.76 -15.61 -14.93
N PHE A 351 44.55 -16.59 -15.40
CA PHE A 351 46.02 -16.47 -15.42
C PHE A 351 46.50 -15.30 -16.28
N LYS A 352 45.88 -15.05 -17.43
CA LYS A 352 46.19 -13.91 -18.31
C LYS A 352 46.11 -12.55 -17.59
N TYR A 353 45.26 -12.47 -16.57
CA TYR A 353 45.01 -11.26 -15.80
C TYR A 353 45.74 -11.25 -14.45
N ASN A 354 46.60 -12.20 -14.19
CA ASN A 354 47.32 -12.38 -12.92
C ASN A 354 46.37 -12.48 -11.70
N LEU A 355 45.14 -12.94 -11.90
CA LEU A 355 44.16 -13.08 -10.85
C LEU A 355 44.29 -14.43 -10.13
N ILE A 356 44.86 -15.43 -10.77
CA ILE A 356 45.19 -16.77 -10.24
C ILE A 356 46.61 -17.13 -10.66
N ASN A 357 47.41 -17.65 -9.71
CA ASN A 357 48.81 -17.99 -9.94
C ASN A 357 49.08 -19.49 -9.94
N ASN A 358 48.13 -20.35 -9.50
CA ASN A 358 48.27 -21.78 -9.52
C ASN A 358 46.88 -22.51 -9.48
N VAL A 359 46.84 -23.77 -9.81
CA VAL A 359 45.67 -24.67 -9.76
C VAL A 359 45.87 -25.80 -8.75
N SER A 360 46.53 -25.55 -7.65
CA SER A 360 46.81 -26.56 -6.62
C SER A 360 45.52 -26.92 -5.82
N LYS A 361 45.48 -28.15 -5.26
CA LYS A 361 44.44 -28.60 -4.33
C LYS A 361 44.29 -27.72 -3.10
N PHE A 362 45.31 -26.93 -2.74
CA PHE A 362 45.33 -25.98 -1.62
C PHE A 362 45.03 -24.55 -2.10
N GLU A 363 43.96 -24.40 -2.86
CA GLU A 363 43.56 -23.10 -3.38
C GLU A 363 43.20 -22.12 -2.23
N LYS A 364 43.85 -20.94 -2.23
CA LYS A 364 43.52 -19.89 -1.27
C LYS A 364 42.07 -19.46 -1.42
N ALA A 365 41.38 -19.15 -0.33
CA ALA A 365 39.99 -18.69 -0.33
C ALA A 365 39.74 -17.56 -1.35
N LYS A 366 40.65 -16.62 -1.48
CA LYS A 366 40.61 -15.53 -2.48
C LYS A 366 40.49 -16.03 -3.94
N ASN A 367 41.18 -17.09 -4.31
CA ASN A 367 41.10 -17.63 -5.68
C ASN A 367 39.75 -18.28 -5.96
N ARG A 368 39.20 -18.98 -4.97
CA ARG A 368 37.85 -19.56 -5.04
C ARG A 368 36.79 -18.46 -5.17
N ASP A 369 36.92 -17.36 -4.44
CA ASP A 369 35.96 -16.24 -4.51
C ASP A 369 36.03 -15.56 -5.88
N ILE A 370 37.21 -15.36 -6.48
CA ILE A 370 37.36 -14.82 -7.83
C ILE A 370 36.69 -15.75 -8.86
N LYS A 371 36.91 -17.06 -8.79
CA LYS A 371 36.26 -18.04 -9.68
C LYS A 371 34.73 -17.99 -9.53
N ASN A 372 34.23 -17.95 -8.30
CA ASN A 372 32.79 -17.85 -8.03
C ASN A 372 32.21 -16.55 -8.58
N ILE A 373 32.88 -15.40 -8.40
CA ILE A 373 32.45 -14.13 -8.99
C ILE A 373 32.34 -14.27 -10.50
N CYS A 374 33.36 -14.82 -11.18
CA CYS A 374 33.35 -15.02 -12.62
C CYS A 374 32.29 -16.04 -13.09
N ALA A 375 32.03 -17.10 -12.32
CA ALA A 375 31.03 -18.10 -12.66
C ALA A 375 29.59 -17.54 -12.56
N PHE A 376 29.34 -16.69 -11.58
CA PHE A 376 28.00 -16.16 -11.29
C PHE A 376 27.76 -14.73 -11.80
N THR A 377 28.70 -14.07 -12.47
CA THR A 377 28.47 -12.81 -13.19
C THR A 377 27.40 -13.05 -14.28
N ASN A 378 26.42 -12.32 -14.39
CA ASN A 378 25.14 -12.31 -15.10
C ASN A 378 23.94 -12.52 -14.16
N LYS A 379 24.19 -12.81 -12.87
CA LYS A 379 23.17 -12.67 -11.82
C LYS A 379 23.47 -11.36 -11.04
N ASN A 380 22.46 -10.84 -10.38
CA ASN A 380 22.67 -9.72 -9.44
C ASN A 380 23.61 -10.20 -8.31
N ILE A 381 24.91 -9.96 -8.46
CA ILE A 381 25.89 -10.26 -7.42
C ILE A 381 25.96 -9.05 -6.51
N ASP A 382 25.80 -9.29 -5.23
CA ASP A 382 26.02 -8.30 -4.20
C ASP A 382 27.54 -8.05 -4.07
N THR A 383 27.99 -6.83 -4.31
CA THR A 383 29.41 -6.45 -4.38
C THR A 383 30.06 -6.20 -3.02
N LYS A 384 29.59 -6.84 -1.96
CA LYS A 384 30.31 -6.83 -0.67
C LYS A 384 31.02 -8.09 -0.37
#